data_8524791db3ba5aadd9a3c1352b5fc150
#
_entry.id   8524791db3ba5aadd9a3c1352b5fc150
#
_cell.length_a   1.000
_cell.length_b   1.000
_cell.length_c   1.000
_cell.angle_alpha   90.00
_cell.angle_beta   90.00
_cell.angle_gamma   90.00
#
_symmetry.space_group_name_H-M   'P 1'
#
loop_
_entity.id
_entity.type
_entity.pdbx_description
1 polymer ?
#
loop_
_entity_poly.entity_id
_entity_poly.type
_entity_poly.pdbx_seq_one_letter_code
_entity_poly.pdbx_strand_id
1 'polypeptide(L)'
;MIAAVSGGCLIATSVVMLLFYVKNYIGTHGKELGILKALGYSNIKIARHFWVFGLSVFVGSTIGFVVGYFYLPTFYQKQAPSLQTLIPELKVQFHPLLTFALVGAPTIAFSVISVLFAYLKLKSPVLDLLRERQHYKSKIGGDGKEDTPFLKDLRGVTLRSKKSLVFFVAFSAFCFSAMVQMSFSMDELASETFAVMVLSIGLILAFVTLFLSLSSVVKGNTKTIAMMRVFGYDDTTCSRYILGAYRPISYLGFAIGTVYQYGLLRLMVSVVFSDIENVPEYSFDFRALTITLIIFVFTYELVMYLYSRSIKRLSV
;
A
#
# COMPACT_ATOMS: atom_id res chain seq x y z
N MET A 1 8.95 -1.56 -23.01
CA MET A 1 8.26 -0.35 -22.54
C MET A 1 7.19 -0.69 -21.49
N ILE A 2 6.26 -1.64 -21.73
CA ILE A 2 5.21 -2.08 -20.81
C ILE A 2 5.78 -2.52 -19.44
N ALA A 3 6.81 -3.38 -19.43
CA ALA A 3 7.47 -3.86 -18.21
C ALA A 3 8.14 -2.72 -17.41
N ALA A 4 8.64 -1.68 -18.06
CA ALA A 4 9.24 -0.54 -17.37
C ALA A 4 8.18 0.35 -16.69
N VAL A 5 7.02 0.53 -17.32
CA VAL A 5 5.90 1.30 -16.74
C VAL A 5 5.29 0.56 -15.57
N SER A 6 4.99 -0.74 -15.72
CA SER A 6 4.43 -1.56 -14.64
C SER A 6 5.41 -1.71 -13.47
N GLY A 7 6.69 -1.97 -13.75
CA GLY A 7 7.75 -2.03 -12.73
C GLY A 7 7.94 -0.70 -12.01
N GLY A 8 7.89 0.43 -12.74
CA GLY A 8 7.96 1.76 -12.15
C GLY A 8 6.80 2.06 -11.20
N CYS A 9 5.57 1.71 -11.56
CA CYS A 9 4.40 1.83 -10.68
C CYS A 9 4.53 0.97 -9.43
N LEU A 10 5.02 -0.26 -9.55
CA LEU A 10 5.26 -1.15 -8.40
C LEU A 10 6.32 -0.58 -7.44
N ILE A 11 7.42 -0.06 -7.99
CA ILE A 11 8.47 0.59 -7.18
C ILE A 11 7.91 1.82 -6.47
N ALA A 12 7.18 2.69 -7.17
CA ALA A 12 6.56 3.87 -6.57
C ALA A 12 5.60 3.50 -5.43
N THR A 13 4.76 2.50 -5.65
CA THR A 13 3.84 1.98 -4.63
C THR A 13 4.61 1.44 -3.42
N SER A 14 5.68 0.68 -3.64
CA SER A 14 6.52 0.13 -2.58
C SER A 14 7.20 1.22 -1.76
N VAL A 15 7.70 2.29 -2.42
CA VAL A 15 8.29 3.44 -1.72
C VAL A 15 7.27 4.16 -0.84
N VAL A 16 6.06 4.43 -1.36
CA VAL A 16 4.99 5.06 -0.57
C VAL A 16 4.64 4.21 0.65
N MET A 17 4.55 2.89 0.46
CA MET A 17 4.29 1.93 1.54
C MET A 17 5.39 1.93 2.61
N LEU A 18 6.66 1.92 2.19
CA LEU A 18 7.80 2.00 3.10
C LEU A 18 7.74 3.27 3.94
N LEU A 19 7.59 4.43 3.29
CA LEU A 19 7.53 5.73 3.96
C LEU A 19 6.39 5.78 4.97
N PHE A 20 5.24 5.23 4.60
CA PHE A 20 4.10 5.16 5.51
C PHE A 20 4.38 4.23 6.70
N TYR A 21 4.98 3.06 6.44
CA TYR A 21 5.31 2.10 7.49
C TYR A 21 6.32 2.68 8.48
N VAL A 22 7.40 3.30 8.00
CA VAL A 22 8.40 3.99 8.85
C VAL A 22 7.73 5.09 9.67
N LYS A 23 6.85 5.90 9.06
CA LYS A 23 6.10 6.94 9.77
C LYS A 23 5.22 6.37 10.88
N ASN A 24 4.50 5.29 10.58
CA ASN A 24 3.63 4.64 11.55
C ASN A 24 4.43 4.00 12.69
N TYR A 25 5.56 3.37 12.36
CA TYR A 25 6.48 2.79 13.35
C TYR A 25 7.00 3.85 14.32
N ILE A 26 7.49 4.99 13.80
CA ILE A 26 7.95 6.11 14.65
C ILE A 26 6.79 6.66 15.49
N GLY A 27 5.57 6.73 14.95
CA GLY A 27 4.39 7.17 15.69
C GLY A 27 3.99 6.23 16.84
N THR A 28 4.13 4.92 16.63
CA THR A 28 3.78 3.91 17.64
C THR A 28 4.84 3.78 18.74
N HIS A 29 6.13 3.89 18.37
CA HIS A 29 7.25 3.79 19.31
C HIS A 29 7.85 5.16 19.68
N GLY A 30 7.04 6.23 19.57
CA GLY A 30 7.49 7.61 19.80
C GLY A 30 8.06 7.83 21.19
N LYS A 31 7.48 7.21 22.24
CA LYS A 31 8.00 7.31 23.62
C LYS A 31 9.38 6.69 23.77
N GLU A 32 9.57 5.47 23.25
CA GLU A 32 10.84 4.75 23.32
C GLU A 32 11.94 5.54 22.60
N LEU A 33 11.63 6.04 21.39
CA LEU A 33 12.53 6.89 20.62
C LEU A 33 12.81 8.23 21.32
N GLY A 34 11.82 8.79 21.99
CA GLY A 34 11.95 10.00 22.80
C GLY A 34 12.86 9.79 24.00
N ILE A 35 12.76 8.66 24.71
CA ILE A 35 13.65 8.29 25.81
C ILE A 35 15.09 8.14 25.32
N LEU A 36 15.34 7.47 24.19
CA LEU A 36 16.67 7.36 23.61
C LEU A 36 17.28 8.74 23.30
N LYS A 37 16.47 9.68 22.79
CA LYS A 37 16.91 11.05 22.54
C LYS A 37 17.20 11.80 23.84
N ALA A 38 16.38 11.62 24.88
CA ALA A 38 16.60 12.23 26.20
C ALA A 38 17.90 11.71 26.86
N LEU A 39 18.29 10.47 26.58
CA LEU A 39 19.57 9.86 27.01
C LEU A 39 20.77 10.34 26.19
N GLY A 40 20.58 11.29 25.25
CA GLY A 40 21.67 11.87 24.45
C GLY A 40 21.99 11.17 23.14
N TYR A 41 21.22 10.18 22.70
CA TYR A 41 21.43 9.58 21.40
C TYR A 41 21.11 10.58 20.28
N SER A 42 22.06 10.77 19.36
CA SER A 42 21.86 11.65 18.20
C SER A 42 20.80 11.09 17.23
N ASN A 43 20.08 11.97 16.54
CA ASN A 43 19.05 11.59 15.55
C ASN A 43 19.62 10.64 14.48
N ILE A 44 20.89 10.80 14.09
CA ILE A 44 21.56 9.96 13.09
C ILE A 44 21.79 8.55 13.64
N LYS A 45 22.22 8.41 14.90
CA LYS A 45 22.42 7.10 15.52
C LYS A 45 21.10 6.31 15.58
N ILE A 46 20.00 6.94 15.95
CA ILE A 46 18.67 6.32 16.00
C ILE A 46 18.18 5.99 14.58
N ALA A 47 18.28 6.95 13.64
CA ALA A 47 17.83 6.75 12.26
C ALA A 47 18.61 5.64 11.55
N ARG A 48 19.89 5.45 11.84
CA ARG A 48 20.71 4.40 11.23
C ARG A 48 20.13 2.99 11.46
N HIS A 49 19.47 2.73 12.58
CA HIS A 49 18.87 1.42 12.84
C HIS A 49 17.70 1.07 11.90
N PHE A 50 17.14 2.07 11.21
CA PHE A 50 16.09 1.85 10.20
C PHE A 50 16.59 1.18 8.91
N TRP A 51 17.91 0.92 8.77
CA TRP A 51 18.44 0.12 7.67
C TRP A 51 17.86 -1.31 7.65
N VAL A 52 17.36 -1.80 8.79
CA VAL A 52 16.69 -3.11 8.93
C VAL A 52 15.52 -3.25 7.93
N PHE A 53 14.84 -2.14 7.57
CA PHE A 53 13.82 -2.19 6.53
C PHE A 53 14.40 -2.52 5.14
N GLY A 54 15.63 -2.10 4.86
CA GLY A 54 16.36 -2.52 3.67
C GLY A 54 16.68 -4.02 3.67
N LEU A 55 16.97 -4.59 4.85
CA LEU A 55 17.18 -6.04 4.97
C LEU A 55 15.90 -6.83 4.59
N SER A 56 14.73 -6.35 4.98
CA SER A 56 13.45 -6.96 4.57
C SER A 56 13.27 -6.91 3.05
N VAL A 57 13.66 -5.81 2.40
CA VAL A 57 13.63 -5.67 0.94
C VAL A 57 14.65 -6.62 0.31
N PHE A 58 15.84 -6.74 0.88
CA PHE A 58 16.87 -7.70 0.41
C PHE A 58 16.34 -9.14 0.41
N VAL A 59 15.76 -9.59 1.52
CA VAL A 59 15.19 -10.95 1.62
C VAL A 59 14.06 -11.14 0.59
N GLY A 60 13.14 -10.19 0.50
CA GLY A 60 12.01 -10.27 -0.45
C GLY A 60 12.47 -10.26 -1.91
N SER A 61 13.39 -9.37 -2.28
CA SER A 61 13.92 -9.31 -3.66
C SER A 61 14.77 -10.52 -4.02
N THR A 62 15.52 -11.08 -3.07
CA THR A 62 16.29 -12.33 -3.29
C THR A 62 15.34 -13.50 -3.54
N ILE A 63 14.31 -13.67 -2.70
CA ILE A 63 13.29 -14.73 -2.91
C ILE A 63 12.59 -14.52 -4.26
N GLY A 64 12.16 -13.30 -4.56
CA GLY A 64 11.52 -12.97 -5.83
C GLY A 64 12.41 -13.24 -7.04
N PHE A 65 13.70 -12.90 -6.95
CA PHE A 65 14.68 -13.19 -8.00
C PHE A 65 14.86 -14.69 -8.22
N VAL A 66 15.01 -15.45 -7.14
CA VAL A 66 15.18 -16.92 -7.20
C VAL A 66 13.95 -17.58 -7.81
N VAL A 67 12.75 -17.25 -7.34
CA VAL A 67 11.49 -17.77 -7.87
C VAL A 67 11.33 -17.38 -9.34
N GLY A 68 11.59 -16.13 -9.69
CA GLY A 68 11.53 -15.65 -11.07
C GLY A 68 12.52 -16.38 -11.99
N TYR A 69 13.74 -16.60 -11.51
CA TYR A 69 14.77 -17.29 -12.28
C TYR A 69 14.37 -18.76 -12.61
N PHE A 70 13.81 -19.47 -11.63
CA PHE A 70 13.33 -20.84 -11.84
C PHE A 70 12.05 -20.90 -12.71
N TYR A 71 11.20 -19.90 -12.64
CA TYR A 71 9.96 -19.85 -13.41
C TYR A 71 10.17 -19.39 -14.87
N LEU A 72 11.25 -18.67 -15.14
CA LEU A 72 11.52 -18.04 -16.43
C LEU A 72 11.49 -19.02 -17.62
N PRO A 73 12.11 -20.22 -17.57
CA PRO A 73 12.07 -21.18 -18.67
C PRO A 73 10.64 -21.64 -19.00
N THR A 74 9.87 -21.95 -17.94
CA THR A 74 8.47 -22.39 -18.08
C THR A 74 7.59 -21.27 -18.66
N PHE A 75 7.85 -20.03 -18.29
CA PHE A 75 7.16 -18.87 -18.82
C PHE A 75 7.39 -18.71 -20.33
N TYR A 76 8.65 -18.76 -20.77
CA TYR A 76 8.99 -18.66 -22.18
C TYR A 76 8.40 -19.80 -23.02
N GLN A 77 8.42 -21.04 -22.52
CA GLN A 77 7.84 -22.19 -23.20
C GLN A 77 6.33 -22.04 -23.44
N LYS A 78 5.61 -21.47 -22.48
CA LYS A 78 4.16 -21.27 -22.59
C LYS A 78 3.77 -20.06 -23.45
N GLN A 79 4.60 -19.02 -23.47
CA GLN A 79 4.26 -17.77 -24.14
C GLN A 79 4.52 -17.81 -25.65
N ALA A 80 5.43 -18.59 -26.12
CA ALA A 80 5.82 -18.63 -27.54
C ALA A 80 6.01 -20.04 -28.06
N PRO A 81 4.93 -20.85 -28.16
CA PRO A 81 5.05 -22.19 -28.76
C PRO A 81 5.53 -22.17 -30.24
N SER A 82 5.25 -21.09 -30.97
CA SER A 82 5.72 -20.86 -32.33
C SER A 82 7.20 -20.49 -32.46
N LEU A 83 7.80 -19.94 -31.40
CA LEU A 83 9.23 -19.58 -31.36
C LEU A 83 10.13 -20.80 -31.05
N GLN A 84 9.58 -21.87 -30.48
CA GLN A 84 10.34 -23.12 -30.23
C GLN A 84 10.88 -23.76 -31.49
N THR A 85 10.23 -23.56 -32.64
CA THR A 85 10.70 -24.04 -33.95
C THR A 85 11.85 -23.23 -34.54
N LEU A 86 12.02 -21.98 -34.07
CA LEU A 86 13.03 -21.04 -34.61
C LEU A 86 14.25 -20.86 -33.68
N ILE A 87 14.11 -21.11 -32.40
CA ILE A 87 15.19 -20.93 -31.41
C ILE A 87 15.32 -22.21 -30.57
N PRO A 88 16.24 -23.14 -30.97
CA PRO A 88 16.50 -24.32 -30.19
C PRO A 88 17.22 -23.96 -28.89
N GLU A 89 16.60 -24.24 -27.76
CA GLU A 89 17.13 -24.10 -26.40
C GLU A 89 17.45 -22.66 -25.96
N LEU A 90 16.46 -21.95 -25.40
CA LEU A 90 16.69 -20.76 -24.56
C LEU A 90 17.42 -21.19 -23.29
N LYS A 91 18.75 -21.12 -23.29
CA LYS A 91 19.57 -21.32 -22.10
C LYS A 91 19.51 -20.02 -21.28
N VAL A 92 18.81 -20.06 -20.15
CA VAL A 92 18.81 -18.94 -19.20
C VAL A 92 20.22 -18.82 -18.61
N GLN A 93 20.97 -17.81 -19.04
CA GLN A 93 22.30 -17.54 -18.51
C GLN A 93 22.17 -16.65 -17.27
N PHE A 94 22.94 -16.98 -16.23
CA PHE A 94 23.04 -16.18 -15.04
C PHE A 94 23.89 -14.92 -15.32
N HIS A 95 23.27 -13.74 -15.18
CA HIS A 95 23.96 -12.46 -15.33
C HIS A 95 24.12 -11.79 -13.95
N PRO A 96 25.35 -11.73 -13.39
CA PRO A 96 25.58 -11.15 -12.06
C PRO A 96 25.21 -9.66 -11.98
N LEU A 97 25.36 -8.92 -13.08
CA LEU A 97 24.98 -7.52 -13.15
C LEU A 97 23.46 -7.34 -13.04
N LEU A 98 22.67 -8.24 -13.63
CA LEU A 98 21.21 -8.24 -13.52
C LEU A 98 20.76 -8.55 -12.08
N THR A 99 21.44 -9.51 -11.43
CA THR A 99 21.18 -9.83 -10.01
C THR A 99 21.46 -8.63 -9.12
N PHE A 100 22.58 -7.94 -9.34
CA PHE A 100 22.87 -6.71 -8.60
C PHE A 100 21.83 -5.61 -8.86
N ALA A 101 21.40 -5.42 -10.11
CA ALA A 101 20.39 -4.42 -10.45
C ALA A 101 19.01 -4.73 -9.86
N LEU A 102 18.60 -6.00 -9.80
CA LEU A 102 17.27 -6.40 -9.31
C LEU A 102 17.22 -6.61 -7.79
N VAL A 103 18.31 -6.98 -7.15
CA VAL A 103 18.36 -7.25 -5.70
C VAL A 103 19.16 -6.18 -4.98
N GLY A 104 20.37 -5.87 -5.41
CA GLY A 104 21.27 -4.95 -4.72
C GLY A 104 20.81 -3.50 -4.79
N ALA A 105 20.51 -3.00 -5.99
CA ALA A 105 20.10 -1.60 -6.17
C ALA A 105 18.82 -1.25 -5.42
N PRO A 106 17.71 -2.03 -5.48
CA PRO A 106 16.54 -1.76 -4.65
C PRO A 106 16.86 -1.79 -3.16
N THR A 107 17.62 -2.78 -2.69
CA THR A 107 17.99 -2.90 -1.27
C THR A 107 18.71 -1.65 -0.77
N ILE A 108 19.70 -1.15 -1.51
CA ILE A 108 20.45 0.07 -1.16
C ILE A 108 19.52 1.28 -1.19
N ALA A 109 18.73 1.44 -2.25
CA ALA A 109 17.80 2.56 -2.41
C ALA A 109 16.78 2.62 -1.26
N PHE A 110 16.14 1.50 -0.94
CA PHE A 110 15.14 1.44 0.14
C PHE A 110 15.77 1.63 1.53
N SER A 111 16.99 1.13 1.76
CA SER A 111 17.74 1.38 3.01
C SER A 111 18.03 2.86 3.18
N VAL A 112 18.52 3.53 2.13
CA VAL A 112 18.84 4.97 2.17
C VAL A 112 17.57 5.79 2.37
N ILE A 113 16.51 5.50 1.63
CA ILE A 113 15.20 6.18 1.76
C ILE A 113 14.65 6.04 3.18
N SER A 114 14.70 4.82 3.75
CA SER A 114 14.23 4.54 5.11
C SER A 114 14.98 5.33 6.16
N VAL A 115 16.32 5.31 6.11
CA VAL A 115 17.17 6.04 7.06
C VAL A 115 16.99 7.55 6.93
N LEU A 116 16.97 8.07 5.69
CA LEU A 116 16.77 9.49 5.43
C LEU A 116 15.42 9.97 5.95
N PHE A 117 14.35 9.24 5.66
CA PHE A 117 13.02 9.59 6.12
C PHE A 117 12.88 9.51 7.65
N ALA A 118 13.45 8.47 8.27
CA ALA A 118 13.50 8.35 9.72
C ALA A 118 14.25 9.52 10.34
N TYR A 119 15.41 9.90 9.79
CA TYR A 119 16.17 11.05 10.24
C TYR A 119 15.36 12.36 10.19
N LEU A 120 14.67 12.60 9.07
CA LEU A 120 13.82 13.79 8.92
C LEU A 120 12.67 13.81 9.93
N LYS A 121 12.07 12.65 10.22
CA LYS A 121 10.99 12.53 11.20
C LYS A 121 11.47 12.66 12.64
N LEU A 122 12.67 12.18 12.95
CA LEU A 122 13.27 12.28 14.28
C LEU A 122 13.80 13.68 14.61
N LYS A 123 13.80 14.62 13.66
CA LYS A 123 14.10 16.05 13.97
C LYS A 123 13.10 16.71 14.90
N SER A 124 11.91 16.12 15.08
CA SER A 124 10.91 16.65 16.03
C SER A 124 11.47 16.74 17.45
N PRO A 125 11.04 17.76 18.25
CA PRO A 125 11.48 17.92 19.63
C PRO A 125 11.22 16.67 20.49
N VAL A 126 12.10 16.41 21.46
CA VAL A 126 11.97 15.26 22.38
C VAL A 126 10.64 15.28 23.14
N LEU A 127 10.20 16.46 23.56
CA LEU A 127 8.95 16.66 24.28
C LEU A 127 7.72 16.22 23.47
N ASP A 128 7.73 16.45 22.16
CA ASP A 128 6.62 16.06 21.28
C ASP A 128 6.54 14.55 21.11
N LEU A 129 7.71 13.88 21.07
CA LEU A 129 7.79 12.42 21.03
C LEU A 129 7.35 11.78 22.35
N LEU A 130 7.80 12.31 23.49
CA LEU A 130 7.46 11.80 24.83
C LEU A 130 5.98 12.01 25.18
N ARG A 131 5.43 13.17 24.85
CA ARG A 131 4.02 13.49 25.12
C ARG A 131 3.06 12.92 24.08
N GLU A 132 3.58 12.23 23.04
CA GLU A 132 2.79 11.79 21.88
C GLU A 132 1.90 12.93 21.32
N ARG A 133 2.31 14.17 21.54
CA ARG A 133 1.66 15.32 20.92
C ARG A 133 1.96 15.27 19.43
N GLN A 134 1.10 14.60 18.71
CA GLN A 134 0.93 14.98 17.32
C GLN A 134 0.57 16.48 17.36
N HIS A 135 1.36 17.32 16.69
CA HIS A 135 1.02 18.74 16.50
C HIS A 135 -0.33 18.84 15.82
N TYR A 136 -1.36 18.65 16.60
CA TYR A 136 -2.69 19.04 16.22
C TYR A 136 -2.72 20.57 16.37
N LYS A 137 -2.48 21.28 15.28
CA LYS A 137 -2.97 22.65 15.16
C LYS A 137 -4.49 22.54 15.21
N SER A 138 -5.01 22.46 16.42
CA SER A 138 -6.42 22.65 16.68
C SER A 138 -6.74 24.09 16.26
N LYS A 139 -7.20 24.24 15.04
CA LYS A 139 -8.18 25.26 14.79
C LYS A 139 -9.47 24.78 15.48
N ILE A 140 -9.48 24.88 16.80
CA ILE A 140 -10.69 24.94 17.59
C ILE A 140 -11.30 26.30 17.25
N GLY A 141 -12.02 26.33 16.17
CA GLY A 141 -12.70 27.49 15.60
C GLY A 141 -13.67 26.96 14.56
N GLY A 142 -14.45 25.99 14.95
CA GLY A 142 -15.62 25.53 14.25
C GLY A 142 -16.71 25.51 15.30
N ASP A 143 -17.64 26.41 15.15
CA ASP A 143 -18.96 26.41 15.77
C ASP A 143 -19.41 24.96 15.92
N GLY A 144 -19.26 24.39 17.11
CA GLY A 144 -19.91 23.14 17.48
C GLY A 144 -21.39 23.46 17.39
N LYS A 145 -22.03 23.04 16.29
CA LYS A 145 -23.48 22.96 16.25
C LYS A 145 -23.87 22.05 17.40
N GLU A 146 -24.45 22.64 18.44
CA GLU A 146 -24.86 21.97 19.68
C GLU A 146 -25.73 20.74 19.49
N ASP A 147 -26.24 20.48 18.26
CA ASP A 147 -27.16 19.40 17.91
C ASP A 147 -26.53 18.17 17.22
N THR A 148 -25.19 18.10 17.09
CA THR A 148 -24.63 16.88 16.45
C THR A 148 -24.38 15.78 17.48
N PRO A 149 -24.88 14.54 17.23
CA PRO A 149 -24.59 13.42 18.12
C PRO A 149 -23.08 13.21 18.26
N PHE A 150 -22.59 13.12 19.51
CA PHE A 150 -21.17 12.97 19.88
C PHE A 150 -20.38 12.03 18.98
N LEU A 151 -20.97 10.89 18.62
CA LEU A 151 -20.34 9.87 17.76
C LEU A 151 -20.06 10.37 16.33
N LYS A 152 -20.91 11.27 15.81
CA LYS A 152 -20.75 11.87 14.47
C LYS A 152 -19.61 12.89 14.46
N ASP A 153 -19.53 13.69 15.52
CA ASP A 153 -18.44 14.67 15.69
C ASP A 153 -17.10 13.95 15.91
N LEU A 154 -17.07 12.92 16.78
CA LEU A 154 -15.88 12.08 17.00
C LEU A 154 -15.33 11.49 15.70
N ARG A 155 -16.21 11.02 14.81
CA ARG A 155 -15.83 10.53 13.48
C ARG A 155 -15.13 11.62 12.66
N GLY A 156 -15.70 12.82 12.62
CA GLY A 156 -15.12 13.95 11.89
C GLY A 156 -13.75 14.37 12.43
N VAL A 157 -13.65 14.48 13.76
CA VAL A 157 -12.39 14.81 14.45
C VAL A 157 -11.33 13.74 14.22
N THR A 158 -11.68 12.45 14.30
CA THR A 158 -10.75 11.34 14.08
C THR A 158 -10.17 11.35 12.67
N LEU A 159 -11.00 11.57 11.65
CA LEU A 159 -10.55 11.66 10.26
C LEU A 159 -9.66 12.88 10.02
N ARG A 160 -10.05 14.04 10.56
CA ARG A 160 -9.27 15.29 10.39
C ARG A 160 -7.94 15.24 11.13
N SER A 161 -7.89 14.60 12.29
CA SER A 161 -6.66 14.50 13.10
C SER A 161 -5.64 13.55 12.48
N LYS A 162 -6.09 12.52 11.78
CA LYS A 162 -5.25 11.42 11.24
C LYS A 162 -5.21 11.40 9.72
N LYS A 163 -4.96 12.54 9.09
CA LYS A 163 -4.88 12.69 7.62
C LYS A 163 -3.96 11.68 6.95
N SER A 164 -2.89 11.26 7.64
CA SER A 164 -1.97 10.25 7.12
C SER A 164 -2.61 8.87 6.98
N LEU A 165 -3.45 8.46 7.95
CA LEU A 165 -4.19 7.20 7.86
C LEU A 165 -5.26 7.27 6.77
N VAL A 166 -5.95 8.42 6.67
CA VAL A 166 -6.92 8.68 5.59
C VAL A 166 -6.28 8.52 4.23
N PHE A 167 -5.13 9.16 4.02
CA PHE A 167 -4.36 9.02 2.77
C PHE A 167 -3.97 7.57 2.51
N PHE A 168 -3.52 6.85 3.54
CA PHE A 168 -3.06 5.47 3.37
C PHE A 168 -4.19 4.51 3.01
N VAL A 169 -5.36 4.67 3.61
CA VAL A 169 -6.56 3.89 3.26
C VAL A 169 -7.01 4.19 1.83
N ALA A 170 -7.07 5.46 1.45
CA ALA A 170 -7.39 5.86 0.07
C ALA A 170 -6.39 5.31 -0.93
N PHE A 171 -5.09 5.39 -0.61
CA PHE A 171 -4.01 4.89 -1.46
C PHE A 171 -4.04 3.36 -1.60
N SER A 172 -4.32 2.61 -0.53
CA SER A 172 -4.44 1.16 -0.62
C SER A 172 -5.62 0.72 -1.48
N ALA A 173 -6.77 1.40 -1.36
CA ALA A 173 -7.94 1.14 -2.20
C ALA A 173 -7.70 1.54 -3.66
N PHE A 174 -6.98 2.63 -3.90
CA PHE A 174 -6.49 3.04 -5.22
C PHE A 174 -5.61 1.95 -5.84
N CYS A 175 -4.59 1.47 -5.13
CA CYS A 175 -3.71 0.40 -5.61
C CYS A 175 -4.49 -0.88 -5.89
N PHE A 176 -5.45 -1.25 -5.01
CA PHE A 176 -6.29 -2.41 -5.21
C PHE A 176 -7.08 -2.31 -6.53
N SER A 177 -7.79 -1.21 -6.72
CA SER A 177 -8.58 -0.97 -7.92
C SER A 177 -7.73 -0.97 -9.19
N ALA A 178 -6.64 -0.20 -9.19
CA ALA A 178 -5.77 -0.06 -10.35
C ALA A 178 -5.09 -1.37 -10.75
N MET A 179 -4.54 -2.12 -9.77
CA MET A 179 -3.82 -3.37 -10.07
C MET A 179 -4.74 -4.48 -10.53
N VAL A 180 -5.88 -4.67 -9.85
CA VAL A 180 -6.80 -5.76 -10.20
C VAL A 180 -7.47 -5.50 -11.55
N GLN A 181 -7.94 -4.27 -11.81
CA GLN A 181 -8.54 -3.93 -13.11
C GLN A 181 -7.53 -4.00 -14.25
N MET A 182 -6.29 -3.51 -14.02
CA MET A 182 -5.23 -3.61 -15.02
C MET A 182 -4.93 -5.07 -15.38
N SER A 183 -4.97 -5.96 -14.39
CA SER A 183 -4.73 -7.39 -14.61
C SER A 183 -5.82 -8.04 -15.47
N PHE A 184 -7.09 -7.68 -15.25
CA PHE A 184 -8.19 -8.17 -16.09
C PHE A 184 -8.13 -7.61 -17.51
N SER A 185 -7.77 -6.35 -17.67
CA SER A 185 -7.66 -5.73 -19.00
C SER A 185 -6.46 -6.23 -19.80
N MET A 186 -5.46 -6.81 -19.15
CA MET A 186 -4.31 -7.42 -19.83
C MET A 186 -4.62 -8.75 -20.51
N ASP A 187 -5.71 -9.42 -20.14
CA ASP A 187 -6.13 -10.69 -20.74
C ASP A 187 -6.44 -10.54 -22.25
N GLU A 188 -6.94 -9.39 -22.66
CA GLU A 188 -7.21 -9.06 -24.06
C GLU A 188 -5.95 -8.61 -24.85
N LEU A 189 -4.93 -8.09 -24.15
CA LEU A 189 -3.74 -7.47 -24.76
C LEU A 189 -2.48 -8.33 -24.71
N ALA A 190 -2.47 -9.39 -23.89
CA ALA A 190 -1.31 -10.25 -23.66
C ALA A 190 -1.68 -11.74 -23.66
N SER A 191 -0.67 -12.61 -23.61
CA SER A 191 -0.94 -14.03 -23.47
C SER A 191 -1.61 -14.36 -22.13
N GLU A 192 -2.51 -15.36 -22.14
CA GLU A 192 -3.24 -15.84 -20.95
C GLU A 192 -2.30 -16.11 -19.76
N THR A 193 -1.14 -16.71 -20.00
CA THR A 193 -0.13 -16.99 -18.95
C THR A 193 0.41 -15.71 -18.32
N PHE A 194 0.64 -14.67 -19.11
CA PHE A 194 1.11 -13.38 -18.62
C PHE A 194 0.03 -12.66 -17.80
N ALA A 195 -1.22 -12.68 -18.28
CA ALA A 195 -2.36 -12.09 -17.60
C ALA A 195 -2.58 -12.73 -16.21
N VAL A 196 -2.55 -14.07 -16.12
CA VAL A 196 -2.66 -14.81 -14.85
C VAL A 196 -1.53 -14.48 -13.88
N MET A 197 -0.29 -14.34 -14.39
CA MET A 197 0.86 -13.97 -13.55
C MET A 197 0.70 -12.56 -12.98
N VAL A 198 0.34 -11.58 -13.80
CA VAL A 198 0.11 -10.19 -13.38
C VAL A 198 -1.07 -10.09 -12.41
N LEU A 199 -2.16 -10.84 -12.68
CA LEU A 199 -3.33 -10.91 -11.80
C LEU A 199 -2.94 -11.44 -10.42
N SER A 200 -2.18 -12.54 -10.36
CA SER A 200 -1.76 -13.14 -9.10
C SER A 200 -0.90 -12.18 -8.26
N ILE A 201 0.08 -11.54 -8.88
CA ILE A 201 0.95 -10.55 -8.21
C ILE A 201 0.13 -9.35 -7.76
N GLY A 202 -0.71 -8.80 -8.65
CA GLY A 202 -1.56 -7.64 -8.37
C GLY A 202 -2.53 -7.89 -7.21
N LEU A 203 -3.16 -9.06 -7.18
CA LEU A 203 -4.12 -9.44 -6.15
C LEU A 203 -3.46 -9.63 -4.79
N ILE A 204 -2.31 -10.31 -4.73
CA ILE A 204 -1.54 -10.47 -3.49
C ILE A 204 -1.13 -9.10 -2.95
N LEU A 205 -0.60 -8.24 -3.81
CA LEU A 205 -0.11 -6.92 -3.42
C LEU A 205 -1.26 -6.01 -2.96
N ALA A 206 -2.38 -6.04 -3.66
CA ALA A 206 -3.59 -5.33 -3.31
C ALA A 206 -4.15 -5.77 -1.95
N PHE A 207 -4.20 -7.09 -1.70
CA PHE A 207 -4.65 -7.64 -0.42
C PHE A 207 -3.73 -7.23 0.73
N VAL A 208 -2.41 -7.38 0.57
CA VAL A 208 -1.43 -7.02 1.59
C VAL A 208 -1.47 -5.52 1.91
N THR A 209 -1.59 -4.66 0.90
CA THR A 209 -1.66 -3.21 1.11
C THR A 209 -2.92 -2.82 1.87
N LEU A 210 -4.05 -3.40 1.54
CA LEU A 210 -5.33 -3.14 2.18
C LEU A 210 -5.32 -3.65 3.64
N PHE A 211 -4.77 -4.84 3.88
CA PHE A 211 -4.61 -5.40 5.21
C PHE A 211 -3.71 -4.53 6.11
N LEU A 212 -2.54 -4.10 5.62
CA LEU A 212 -1.64 -3.21 6.34
C LEU A 212 -2.28 -1.85 6.63
N SER A 213 -3.05 -1.32 5.69
CA SER A 213 -3.77 -0.05 5.84
C SER A 213 -4.77 -0.12 7.00
N LEU A 214 -5.64 -1.13 7.01
CA LEU A 214 -6.63 -1.30 8.07
C LEU A 214 -5.99 -1.65 9.42
N SER A 215 -4.91 -2.46 9.43
CA SER A 215 -4.09 -2.68 10.64
C SER A 215 -3.59 -1.37 11.24
N SER A 216 -3.08 -0.49 10.40
CA SER A 216 -2.59 0.82 10.81
C SER A 216 -3.70 1.73 11.34
N VAL A 217 -4.92 1.64 10.77
CA VAL A 217 -6.09 2.35 11.29
C VAL A 217 -6.44 1.89 12.70
N VAL A 218 -6.48 0.59 12.96
CA VAL A 218 -6.77 0.05 14.30
C VAL A 218 -5.70 0.49 15.30
N LYS A 219 -4.43 0.23 15.01
CA LYS A 219 -3.30 0.61 15.87
C LYS A 219 -3.26 2.12 16.12
N GLY A 220 -3.49 2.92 15.08
CA GLY A 220 -3.51 4.37 15.20
C GLY A 220 -4.68 4.92 16.01
N ASN A 221 -5.77 4.17 16.20
CA ASN A 221 -6.96 4.58 16.93
C ASN A 221 -7.14 3.87 18.28
N THR A 222 -6.16 3.09 18.75
CA THR A 222 -6.25 2.32 20.01
C THR A 222 -6.66 3.17 21.20
N LYS A 223 -6.08 4.37 21.35
CA LYS A 223 -6.43 5.29 22.44
C LYS A 223 -7.88 5.78 22.36
N THR A 224 -8.36 6.07 21.16
CA THR A 224 -9.76 6.50 20.94
C THR A 224 -10.72 5.35 21.27
N ILE A 225 -10.35 4.12 20.88
CA ILE A 225 -11.12 2.91 21.21
C ILE A 225 -11.18 2.70 22.73
N ALA A 226 -10.04 2.78 23.41
CA ALA A 226 -9.97 2.65 24.85
C ALA A 226 -10.85 3.69 25.57
N MET A 227 -10.78 4.94 25.13
CA MET A 227 -11.60 6.03 25.68
C MET A 227 -13.09 5.78 25.47
N MET A 228 -13.54 5.33 24.30
CA MET A 228 -14.94 4.98 24.06
C MET A 228 -15.43 3.86 24.98
N ARG A 229 -14.58 2.86 25.25
CA ARG A 229 -14.90 1.76 26.18
C ARG A 229 -15.09 2.27 27.62
N VAL A 230 -14.22 3.18 28.07
CA VAL A 230 -14.36 3.80 29.40
C VAL A 230 -15.70 4.55 29.53
N PHE A 231 -16.19 5.15 28.43
CA PHE A 231 -17.53 5.75 28.37
C PHE A 231 -18.69 4.75 28.22
N GLY A 232 -18.41 3.44 28.26
CA GLY A 232 -19.44 2.39 28.23
C GLY A 232 -19.94 2.00 26.84
N TYR A 233 -19.26 2.42 25.77
CA TYR A 233 -19.62 2.00 24.41
C TYR A 233 -19.18 0.56 24.14
N ASP A 234 -20.09 -0.23 23.57
CA ASP A 234 -19.82 -1.61 23.18
C ASP A 234 -18.79 -1.70 22.04
N ASP A 235 -18.06 -2.80 21.98
CA ASP A 235 -17.00 -3.09 20.98
C ASP A 235 -17.52 -2.99 19.53
N THR A 236 -18.76 -3.42 19.29
CA THR A 236 -19.41 -3.33 17.98
C THR A 236 -19.64 -1.89 17.57
N THR A 237 -20.03 -1.04 18.51
CA THR A 237 -20.21 0.41 18.31
C THR A 237 -18.86 1.08 18.04
N CYS A 238 -17.83 0.79 18.86
CA CYS A 238 -16.48 1.30 18.65
C CYS A 238 -15.92 0.97 17.27
N SER A 239 -16.05 -0.30 16.86
CA SER A 239 -15.62 -0.77 15.55
C SER A 239 -16.39 -0.08 14.43
N ARG A 240 -17.71 -0.01 14.50
CA ARG A 240 -18.56 0.59 13.48
C ARG A 240 -18.26 2.07 13.26
N TYR A 241 -18.03 2.83 14.32
CA TYR A 241 -17.78 4.27 14.21
C TYR A 241 -16.34 4.60 13.79
N ILE A 242 -15.35 3.88 14.30
CA ILE A 242 -13.95 4.15 13.99
C ILE A 242 -13.57 3.55 12.64
N LEU A 243 -13.75 2.26 12.43
CA LEU A 243 -13.40 1.60 11.18
C LEU A 243 -14.35 2.01 10.04
N GLY A 244 -15.65 2.09 10.32
CA GLY A 244 -16.67 2.52 9.35
C GLY A 244 -16.49 3.96 8.88
N ALA A 245 -15.77 4.81 9.62
CA ALA A 245 -15.42 6.16 9.19
C ALA A 245 -14.55 6.17 7.91
N TYR A 246 -13.74 5.14 7.71
CA TYR A 246 -12.82 5.05 6.57
C TYR A 246 -13.46 4.44 5.32
N ARG A 247 -14.67 3.84 5.41
CA ARG A 247 -15.40 3.27 4.26
C ARG A 247 -15.55 4.25 3.09
N PRO A 248 -16.12 5.45 3.26
CA PRO A 248 -16.29 6.37 2.14
C PRO A 248 -14.97 6.79 1.51
N ILE A 249 -13.90 6.85 2.30
CA ILE A 249 -12.56 7.19 1.84
C ILE A 249 -11.99 6.07 0.98
N SER A 250 -12.19 4.81 1.36
CA SER A 250 -11.75 3.66 0.57
C SER A 250 -12.50 3.56 -0.77
N TYR A 251 -13.81 3.85 -0.80
CA TYR A 251 -14.56 3.91 -2.06
C TYR A 251 -14.11 5.06 -2.97
N LEU A 252 -13.77 6.22 -2.41
CA LEU A 252 -13.18 7.31 -3.19
C LEU A 252 -11.81 6.92 -3.75
N GLY A 253 -10.96 6.26 -2.96
CA GLY A 253 -9.68 5.72 -3.43
C GLY A 253 -9.87 4.72 -4.57
N PHE A 254 -10.84 3.81 -4.44
CA PHE A 254 -11.20 2.85 -5.48
C PHE A 254 -11.63 3.55 -6.78
N ALA A 255 -12.51 4.55 -6.71
CA ALA A 255 -12.97 5.30 -7.88
C ALA A 255 -11.80 6.03 -8.58
N ILE A 256 -10.90 6.66 -7.82
CA ILE A 256 -9.71 7.31 -8.38
C ILE A 256 -8.80 6.27 -9.05
N GLY A 257 -8.64 5.07 -8.46
CA GLY A 257 -7.88 3.96 -9.03
C GLY A 257 -8.44 3.49 -10.37
N THR A 258 -9.75 3.39 -10.49
CA THR A 258 -10.44 3.05 -11.75
C THR A 258 -10.18 4.07 -12.84
N VAL A 259 -10.31 5.37 -12.52
CA VAL A 259 -10.05 6.45 -13.49
C VAL A 259 -8.58 6.44 -13.92
N TYR A 260 -7.67 6.26 -12.98
CA TYR A 260 -6.23 6.18 -13.26
C TYR A 260 -5.89 5.00 -14.18
N GLN A 261 -6.41 3.82 -13.88
CA GLN A 261 -6.18 2.60 -14.67
C GLN A 261 -6.68 2.79 -16.10
N TYR A 262 -7.89 3.30 -16.29
CA TYR A 262 -8.46 3.58 -17.61
C TYR A 262 -7.61 4.60 -18.38
N GLY A 263 -7.22 5.70 -17.74
CA GLY A 263 -6.37 6.71 -18.35
C GLY A 263 -4.99 6.18 -18.75
N LEU A 264 -4.39 5.35 -17.88
CA LEU A 264 -3.08 4.75 -18.12
C LEU A 264 -3.12 3.76 -19.29
N LEU A 265 -4.14 2.89 -19.36
CA LEU A 265 -4.29 1.95 -20.48
C LEU A 265 -4.56 2.68 -21.80
N ARG A 266 -5.40 3.70 -21.80
CA ARG A 266 -5.65 4.52 -22.98
C ARG A 266 -4.38 5.21 -23.48
N LEU A 267 -3.59 5.79 -22.58
CA LEU A 267 -2.27 6.36 -22.90
C LEU A 267 -1.33 5.30 -23.45
N MET A 268 -1.29 4.12 -22.83
CA MET A 268 -0.42 3.02 -23.24
C MET A 268 -0.77 2.55 -24.65
N VAL A 269 -2.05 2.35 -24.95
CA VAL A 269 -2.53 1.97 -26.29
C VAL A 269 -2.16 3.04 -27.29
N SER A 270 -2.41 4.33 -27.01
CA SER A 270 -2.12 5.43 -27.95
C SER A 270 -0.62 5.64 -28.22
N VAL A 271 0.26 5.35 -27.24
CA VAL A 271 1.72 5.55 -27.39
C VAL A 271 2.43 4.33 -27.96
N VAL A 272 2.02 3.12 -27.53
CA VAL A 272 2.69 1.86 -27.93
C VAL A 272 2.26 1.39 -29.33
N PHE A 273 1.01 1.67 -29.69
CA PHE A 273 0.41 1.20 -30.93
C PHE A 273 0.18 2.34 -31.95
N SER A 274 0.79 3.51 -31.74
CA SER A 274 0.68 4.68 -32.65
C SER A 274 1.06 4.37 -34.10
N ASP A 275 1.93 3.37 -34.31
CA ASP A 275 2.48 3.02 -35.63
C ASP A 275 1.75 1.83 -36.29
N ILE A 276 0.69 1.31 -35.65
CA ILE A 276 -0.06 0.14 -36.18
C ILE A 276 -1.43 0.62 -36.67
N GLU A 277 -1.68 0.49 -37.97
CA GLU A 277 -3.01 0.71 -38.56
C GLU A 277 -3.99 -0.37 -38.05
N ASN A 278 -5.16 0.06 -37.54
CA ASN A 278 -6.25 -0.80 -37.01
C ASN A 278 -6.05 -1.35 -35.58
N VAL A 279 -5.53 -0.55 -34.65
CA VAL A 279 -5.63 -0.91 -33.22
C VAL A 279 -7.06 -0.67 -32.75
N PRO A 280 -7.72 -1.67 -32.13
CA PRO A 280 -9.04 -1.47 -31.54
C PRO A 280 -8.96 -0.40 -30.45
N GLU A 281 -9.86 0.59 -30.51
CA GLU A 281 -9.98 1.59 -29.44
C GLU A 281 -10.27 0.87 -28.13
N TYR A 282 -9.40 1.12 -27.12
CA TYR A 282 -9.63 0.56 -25.79
C TYR A 282 -10.96 1.09 -25.22
N SER A 283 -11.95 0.25 -25.17
CA SER A 283 -13.24 0.53 -24.55
C SER A 283 -13.20 0.23 -23.06
N PHE A 284 -13.99 0.98 -22.29
CA PHE A 284 -14.07 0.75 -20.85
C PHE A 284 -14.75 -0.58 -20.55
N ASP A 285 -14.04 -1.48 -19.85
CA ASP A 285 -14.58 -2.78 -19.49
C ASP A 285 -15.39 -2.73 -18.19
N PHE A 286 -16.73 -2.69 -18.34
CA PHE A 286 -17.67 -2.73 -17.23
C PHE A 286 -17.66 -4.06 -16.48
N ARG A 287 -17.27 -5.18 -17.12
CA ARG A 287 -17.20 -6.49 -16.48
C ARG A 287 -16.04 -6.53 -15.50
N ALA A 288 -14.85 -6.09 -15.93
CA ALA A 288 -13.68 -5.98 -15.08
C ALA A 288 -13.96 -5.04 -13.88
N LEU A 289 -14.61 -3.90 -14.10
CA LEU A 289 -15.01 -3.00 -13.01
C LEU A 289 -15.94 -3.69 -12.01
N THR A 290 -16.98 -4.36 -12.48
CA THR A 290 -17.97 -5.00 -11.59
C THR A 290 -17.35 -6.12 -10.78
N ILE A 291 -16.56 -6.99 -11.40
CA ILE A 291 -15.85 -8.09 -10.73
C ILE A 291 -14.89 -7.53 -9.68
N THR A 292 -14.08 -6.53 -10.06
CA THR A 292 -13.12 -5.88 -9.14
C THR A 292 -13.83 -5.22 -7.97
N LEU A 293 -14.95 -4.56 -8.19
CA LEU A 293 -15.75 -3.94 -7.13
C LEU A 293 -16.28 -4.98 -6.13
N ILE A 294 -16.81 -6.10 -6.62
CA ILE A 294 -17.29 -7.19 -5.77
C ILE A 294 -16.14 -7.77 -4.92
N ILE A 295 -15.00 -8.06 -5.56
CA ILE A 295 -13.81 -8.57 -4.86
C ILE A 295 -13.32 -7.54 -3.82
N PHE A 296 -13.30 -6.26 -4.17
CA PHE A 296 -12.90 -5.18 -3.26
C PHE A 296 -13.82 -5.09 -2.04
N VAL A 297 -15.13 -5.04 -2.25
CA VAL A 297 -16.11 -4.96 -1.16
C VAL A 297 -16.00 -6.18 -0.26
N PHE A 298 -15.92 -7.38 -0.84
CA PHE A 298 -15.76 -8.61 -0.06
C PHE A 298 -14.48 -8.61 0.76
N THR A 299 -13.35 -8.29 0.13
CA THR A 299 -12.03 -8.24 0.81
C THR A 299 -12.01 -7.17 1.89
N TYR A 300 -12.54 -5.98 1.62
CA TYR A 300 -12.59 -4.88 2.57
C TYR A 300 -13.44 -5.24 3.80
N GLU A 301 -14.65 -5.77 3.60
CA GLU A 301 -15.54 -6.16 4.68
C GLU A 301 -14.99 -7.36 5.48
N LEU A 302 -14.35 -8.32 4.81
CA LEU A 302 -13.68 -9.45 5.46
C LEU A 302 -12.57 -8.95 6.40
N VAL A 303 -11.69 -8.07 5.92
CA VAL A 303 -10.59 -7.52 6.72
C VAL A 303 -11.15 -6.65 7.85
N MET A 304 -12.19 -5.85 7.59
CA MET A 304 -12.89 -5.07 8.63
C MET A 304 -13.47 -5.98 9.73
N TYR A 305 -14.08 -7.09 9.35
CA TYR A 305 -14.62 -8.06 10.28
C TYR A 305 -13.53 -8.71 11.15
N LEU A 306 -12.42 -9.11 10.54
CA LEU A 306 -11.27 -9.68 11.26
C LEU A 306 -10.70 -8.69 12.29
N TYR A 307 -10.54 -7.43 11.90
CA TYR A 307 -10.06 -6.39 12.82
C TYR A 307 -11.09 -5.99 13.88
N SER A 308 -12.37 -6.03 13.58
CA SER A 308 -13.42 -5.84 14.58
C SER A 308 -13.32 -6.90 15.69
N ARG A 309 -13.03 -8.15 15.34
CA ARG A 309 -12.74 -9.20 16.32
C ARG A 309 -11.45 -8.96 17.11
N SER A 310 -10.43 -8.43 16.44
CA SER A 310 -9.16 -8.09 17.11
C SER A 310 -9.32 -6.96 18.14
N ILE A 311 -10.22 -5.99 17.88
CA ILE A 311 -10.54 -4.93 18.84
C ILE A 311 -11.10 -5.52 20.14
N LYS A 312 -11.92 -6.58 20.09
CA LYS A 312 -12.46 -7.25 21.27
C LYS A 312 -11.36 -7.83 22.20
N ARG A 313 -10.20 -8.17 21.65
CA ARG A 313 -9.07 -8.72 22.40
C ARG A 313 -8.12 -7.67 22.99
N LEU A 314 -8.28 -6.41 22.63
CA LEU A 314 -7.52 -5.34 23.25
C LEU A 314 -8.05 -5.15 24.68
N SER A 315 -7.33 -5.71 25.66
CA SER A 315 -7.58 -5.43 27.08
C SER A 315 -7.30 -3.95 27.36
N VAL A 316 -8.18 -3.32 28.11
CA VAL A 316 -7.98 -1.97 28.65
C VAL A 316 -6.90 -2.02 29.71
#